data_c7b56b3f1619344424536644927ba8d3
#
_entry.id   c7b56b3f1619344424536644927ba8d3
#
_cell.length_a   1.000
_cell.length_b   1.000
_cell.length_c   1.000
_cell.angle_alpha   90.00
_cell.angle_beta   90.00
_cell.angle_gamma   90.00
#
_symmetry.space_group_name_H-M   'P 1'
#
loop_
_entity.id
_entity.type
_entity.pdbx_description
1 polymer ?
#
loop_
_entity_poly.entity_id
_entity_poly.type
_entity_poly.pdbx_seq_one_letter_code
_entity_poly.pdbx_strand_id
1 'polypeptide(L)'
;NPATQQLTFVFEYAPSCDFTTLIQTLTDREAKYYLYQLIRALHYAHSHGIMHRDVKPQNILYDRQTKALRLIDWGLAEFYHPGSRYNIHVASRHFKAIELLVDYQCYDYSVDIWGFGVTMAGLIFHKMPFFKGNDDFDMVSKITAVLGTDGFYKYLSKYGIELNPE
;
A
#
# COMPACT_ATOMS: atom_id res chain seq x y z
N ASN A 1 0.32 26.53 17.52
CA ASN A 1 1.26 27.54 18.05
C ASN A 1 0.61 28.93 17.95
N PRO A 2 0.28 29.60 19.09
CA PRO A 2 -0.39 30.88 19.06
C PRO A 2 0.42 31.99 18.37
N ALA A 3 1.75 31.92 18.42
CA ALA A 3 2.64 32.97 17.87
C ALA A 3 2.76 32.86 16.32
N THR A 4 2.58 31.68 15.74
CA THR A 4 2.74 31.46 14.31
C THR A 4 1.42 31.12 13.60
N GLN A 5 0.32 30.99 14.33
CA GLN A 5 -1.00 30.50 13.85
C GLN A 5 -0.93 29.15 13.10
N GLN A 6 0.14 28.41 13.30
CA GLN A 6 0.33 27.07 12.68
C GLN A 6 -0.30 25.98 13.55
N LEU A 7 -1.06 25.10 12.93
CA LEU A 7 -1.52 23.87 13.56
C LEU A 7 -0.31 22.97 13.86
N THR A 8 -0.29 22.42 15.06
CA THR A 8 0.75 21.50 15.50
C THR A 8 0.07 20.23 16.05
N PHE A 9 0.41 19.10 15.50
CA PHE A 9 -0.01 17.80 16.01
C PHE A 9 1.14 17.18 16.81
N VAL A 10 0.82 16.62 17.95
CA VAL A 10 1.78 15.92 18.81
C VAL A 10 1.39 14.45 18.82
N PHE A 11 2.32 13.59 18.43
CA PHE A 11 2.14 12.13 18.40
C PHE A 11 3.10 11.47 19.38
N GLU A 12 2.83 10.18 19.71
CA GLU A 12 3.83 9.36 20.39
C GLU A 12 5.09 9.26 19.51
N TYR A 13 6.25 9.26 20.14
CA TYR A 13 7.47 8.93 19.42
C TYR A 13 7.57 7.42 19.24
N ALA A 14 7.55 6.94 17.99
CA ALA A 14 7.75 5.55 17.65
C ALA A 14 9.15 5.35 17.05
N PRO A 15 10.08 4.69 17.75
CA PRO A 15 11.36 4.30 17.17
C PRO A 15 11.13 3.46 15.92
N SER A 16 11.90 3.70 14.88
CA SER A 16 11.81 2.93 13.65
C SER A 16 13.18 2.71 13.04
N CYS A 17 13.33 1.55 12.42
CA CYS A 17 14.47 1.23 11.59
C CYS A 17 14.14 1.53 10.13
N ASP A 18 15.11 2.03 9.36
CA ASP A 18 14.96 2.22 7.93
C ASP A 18 14.62 0.89 7.23
N PHE A 19 13.65 0.94 6.30
CA PHE A 19 13.18 -0.26 5.63
C PHE A 19 14.23 -0.95 4.76
N THR A 20 15.17 -0.19 4.19
CA THR A 20 16.31 -0.75 3.43
C THR A 20 17.19 -1.61 4.33
N THR A 21 17.41 -1.15 5.55
CA THR A 21 18.14 -1.90 6.59
C THR A 21 17.32 -3.13 7.05
N LEU A 22 16.01 -2.97 7.23
CA LEU A 22 15.13 -4.08 7.62
C LEU A 22 15.17 -5.22 6.60
N ILE A 23 15.02 -4.92 5.32
CA ILE A 23 15.03 -5.90 4.22
C ILE A 23 16.29 -6.77 4.21
N GLN A 24 17.43 -6.19 4.59
CA GLN A 24 18.73 -6.87 4.57
C GLN A 24 19.03 -7.65 5.85
N THR A 25 18.34 -7.34 6.95
CA THR A 25 18.74 -7.81 8.28
C THR A 25 17.67 -8.60 9.02
N LEU A 26 16.41 -8.58 8.57
CA LEU A 26 15.35 -9.39 9.18
C LEU A 26 15.57 -10.87 8.89
N THR A 27 15.46 -11.67 9.93
CA THR A 27 15.33 -13.11 9.77
C THR A 27 13.94 -13.45 9.23
N ASP A 28 13.75 -14.64 8.64
CA ASP A 28 12.45 -15.11 8.14
C ASP A 28 11.35 -15.03 9.22
N ARG A 29 11.70 -15.34 10.46
CA ARG A 29 10.76 -15.27 11.59
C ARG A 29 10.36 -13.84 11.90
N GLU A 30 11.30 -12.91 11.87
CA GLU A 30 11.02 -11.49 12.09
C GLU A 30 10.22 -10.90 10.93
N ALA A 31 10.53 -11.27 9.68
CA ALA A 31 9.79 -10.85 8.50
C ALA A 31 8.32 -11.34 8.56
N LYS A 32 8.09 -12.60 8.94
CA LYS A 32 6.73 -13.13 9.15
C LYS A 32 6.00 -12.37 10.25
N TYR A 33 6.68 -12.02 11.33
CA TYR A 33 6.06 -11.27 12.43
C TYR A 33 5.73 -9.83 12.02
N TYR A 34 6.63 -9.16 11.29
CA TYR A 34 6.42 -7.84 10.71
C TYR A 34 5.16 -7.83 9.82
N LEU A 35 5.07 -8.77 8.88
CA LEU A 35 3.91 -8.91 7.98
C LEU A 35 2.63 -9.24 8.75
N TYR A 36 2.71 -10.08 9.77
CA TYR A 36 1.57 -10.39 10.63
C TYR A 36 1.04 -9.14 11.37
N GLN A 37 1.94 -8.30 11.90
CA GLN A 37 1.54 -7.05 12.55
C GLN A 37 0.94 -6.06 11.55
N LEU A 38 1.49 -5.96 10.34
CA LEU A 38 0.96 -5.10 9.29
C LEU A 38 -0.45 -5.52 8.87
N ILE A 39 -0.66 -6.81 8.59
CA ILE A 39 -2.01 -7.27 8.20
C ILE A 39 -3.03 -7.11 9.34
N ARG A 40 -2.61 -7.24 10.61
CA ARG A 40 -3.48 -6.94 11.76
C ARG A 40 -3.87 -5.47 11.83
N ALA A 41 -2.94 -4.56 11.56
CA ALA A 41 -3.22 -3.12 11.53
C ALA A 41 -4.24 -2.78 10.42
N LEU A 42 -4.07 -3.36 9.22
CA LEU A 42 -5.02 -3.21 8.12
C LEU A 42 -6.38 -3.82 8.45
N HIS A 43 -6.40 -5.04 9.01
CA HIS A 43 -7.64 -5.68 9.44
C HIS A 43 -8.41 -4.81 10.44
N TYR A 44 -7.73 -4.20 11.40
CA TYR A 44 -8.36 -3.30 12.37
C TYR A 44 -8.98 -2.08 11.66
N ALA A 45 -8.23 -1.39 10.80
CA ALA A 45 -8.73 -0.24 10.03
C ALA A 45 -9.94 -0.62 9.16
N HIS A 46 -9.84 -1.71 8.40
CA HIS A 46 -10.90 -2.20 7.52
C HIS A 46 -12.16 -2.59 8.30
N SER A 47 -12.00 -3.20 9.49
CA SER A 47 -13.15 -3.53 10.37
C SER A 47 -13.88 -2.29 10.92
N HIS A 48 -13.25 -1.12 10.85
CA HIS A 48 -13.85 0.18 11.18
C HIS A 48 -14.28 0.98 9.94
N GLY A 49 -14.31 0.34 8.78
CA GLY A 49 -14.76 0.97 7.55
C GLY A 49 -13.74 1.91 6.91
N ILE A 50 -12.45 1.82 7.25
CA ILE A 50 -11.42 2.76 6.81
C ILE A 50 -10.43 2.08 5.86
N MET A 51 -10.25 2.65 4.67
CA MET A 51 -9.17 2.35 3.74
C MET A 51 -8.00 3.29 4.00
N HIS A 52 -6.76 2.79 4.05
CA HIS A 52 -5.56 3.61 4.22
C HIS A 52 -5.13 4.29 2.93
N ARG A 53 -5.15 3.57 1.82
CA ARG A 53 -4.87 3.98 0.43
C ARG A 53 -3.43 4.42 0.12
N ASP A 54 -2.49 4.29 1.07
CA ASP A 54 -1.06 4.51 0.81
C ASP A 54 -0.18 3.54 1.63
N VAL A 55 -0.50 2.25 1.55
CA VAL A 55 0.27 1.20 2.22
C VAL A 55 1.59 0.99 1.50
N LYS A 56 2.67 1.34 2.18
CA LYS A 56 4.06 1.23 1.70
C LYS A 56 5.03 1.21 2.87
N PRO A 57 6.27 0.72 2.69
CA PRO A 57 7.26 0.67 3.77
C PRO A 57 7.53 2.00 4.47
N GLN A 58 7.50 3.11 3.73
CA GLN A 58 7.74 4.45 4.28
C GLN A 58 6.68 4.88 5.30
N ASN A 59 5.48 4.30 5.21
CA ASN A 59 4.35 4.55 6.11
C ASN A 59 4.23 3.49 7.22
N ILE A 60 5.26 2.66 7.41
CA ILE A 60 5.29 1.60 8.42
C ILE A 60 6.49 1.82 9.33
N LEU A 61 6.24 2.23 10.56
CA LEU A 61 7.27 2.30 11.59
C LEU A 61 7.36 0.94 12.29
N TYR A 62 8.57 0.42 12.42
CA TYR A 62 8.81 -0.85 13.10
C TYR A 62 9.97 -0.72 14.08
N ASP A 63 9.66 -0.87 15.37
CA ASP A 63 10.65 -0.97 16.42
C ASP A 63 11.08 -2.44 16.55
N ARG A 64 12.30 -2.72 16.15
CA ARG A 64 12.86 -4.08 16.19
C ARG A 64 13.07 -4.61 17.61
N GLN A 65 13.29 -3.72 18.59
CA GLN A 65 13.53 -4.11 20.00
C GLN A 65 12.23 -4.57 20.64
N THR A 66 11.20 -3.76 20.57
CA THR A 66 9.88 -4.05 21.15
C THR A 66 8.99 -4.88 20.21
N LYS A 67 9.38 -4.99 18.92
CA LYS A 67 8.60 -5.60 17.83
C LYS A 67 7.25 -4.91 17.61
N ALA A 68 7.14 -3.66 18.01
CA ALA A 68 5.94 -2.86 17.80
C ALA A 68 5.94 -2.28 16.38
N LEU A 69 4.80 -2.41 15.69
CA LEU A 69 4.56 -1.82 14.38
C LEU A 69 3.49 -0.72 14.50
N ARG A 70 3.72 0.38 13.78
CA ARG A 70 2.75 1.46 13.62
C ARG A 70 2.56 1.76 12.13
N LEU A 71 1.32 1.72 11.67
CA LEU A 71 0.93 2.23 10.36
C LEU A 71 0.63 3.72 10.52
N ILE A 72 1.30 4.56 9.73
CA ILE A 72 1.26 6.02 9.84
C ILE A 72 0.85 6.67 8.52
N ASP A 73 0.69 7.99 8.54
CA ASP A 73 0.31 8.80 7.37
C ASP A 73 -1.07 8.42 6.80
N TRP A 74 -2.10 8.74 7.58
CA TRP A 74 -3.50 8.55 7.22
C TRP A 74 -4.06 9.70 6.38
N GLY A 75 -3.19 10.55 5.80
CA GLY A 75 -3.59 11.72 5.00
C GLY A 75 -4.36 11.39 3.73
N LEU A 76 -4.24 10.16 3.22
CA LEU A 76 -5.02 9.65 2.09
C LEU A 76 -6.15 8.71 2.51
N ALA A 77 -6.35 8.48 3.82
CA ALA A 77 -7.39 7.55 4.29
C ALA A 77 -8.80 8.03 3.95
N GLU A 78 -9.72 7.07 3.76
CA GLU A 78 -11.10 7.35 3.41
C GLU A 78 -12.05 6.30 4.01
N PHE A 79 -13.26 6.70 4.33
CA PHE A 79 -14.31 5.76 4.72
C PHE A 79 -14.84 5.00 3.50
N TYR A 80 -14.95 3.69 3.65
CA TYR A 80 -15.54 2.85 2.62
C TYR A 80 -17.06 2.86 2.71
N HIS A 81 -17.70 3.18 1.59
CA HIS A 81 -19.15 3.07 1.40
C HIS A 81 -19.41 2.24 0.15
N PRO A 82 -20.19 1.14 0.24
CA PRO A 82 -20.50 0.31 -0.91
C PRO A 82 -21.11 1.12 -2.07
N GLY A 83 -20.59 0.91 -3.29
CA GLY A 83 -21.05 1.58 -4.50
C GLY A 83 -20.55 3.01 -4.70
N SER A 84 -19.76 3.55 -3.77
CA SER A 84 -19.14 4.87 -3.93
C SER A 84 -17.99 4.84 -4.93
N ARG A 85 -17.74 6.00 -5.54
CA ARG A 85 -16.59 6.23 -6.41
C ARG A 85 -15.55 7.04 -5.66
N TYR A 86 -14.30 6.62 -5.76
CA TYR A 86 -13.18 7.22 -5.03
C TYR A 86 -12.13 7.81 -5.97
N ASN A 87 -11.33 8.71 -5.43
CA ASN A 87 -10.20 9.28 -6.15
C ASN A 87 -9.14 8.19 -6.43
N ILE A 88 -8.72 8.08 -7.68
CA ILE A 88 -7.68 7.14 -8.14
C ILE A 88 -6.25 7.71 -7.99
N HIS A 89 -6.12 9.03 -7.81
CA HIS A 89 -4.82 9.68 -7.59
C HIS A 89 -4.36 9.54 -6.14
N VAL A 90 -4.38 8.32 -5.65
CA VAL A 90 -3.92 7.90 -4.33
C VAL A 90 -2.82 6.85 -4.48
N ALA A 91 -2.22 6.46 -3.38
CA ALA A 91 -1.10 5.55 -3.31
C ALA A 91 0.18 6.02 -4.02
N SER A 92 1.30 5.53 -3.56
CA SER A 92 2.59 5.78 -4.20
C SER A 92 2.76 4.89 -5.42
N ARG A 93 3.29 5.43 -6.53
CA ARG A 93 3.35 4.78 -7.86
C ARG A 93 3.68 3.29 -7.82
N HIS A 94 4.74 2.90 -7.14
CA HIS A 94 5.22 1.52 -7.14
C HIS A 94 4.38 0.57 -6.27
N PHE A 95 3.39 1.10 -5.56
CA PHE A 95 2.46 0.38 -4.67
C PHE A 95 1.01 0.49 -5.14
N LYS A 96 0.74 1.17 -6.25
CA LYS A 96 -0.61 1.29 -6.82
C LYS A 96 -1.15 -0.07 -7.23
N ALA A 97 -2.37 -0.36 -6.80
CA ALA A 97 -3.13 -1.51 -7.24
C ALA A 97 -3.61 -1.36 -8.70
N ILE A 98 -3.91 -2.47 -9.35
CA ILE A 98 -4.35 -2.48 -10.76
C ILE A 98 -5.58 -1.60 -10.97
N GLU A 99 -6.55 -1.61 -10.07
CA GLU A 99 -7.74 -0.77 -10.12
C GLU A 99 -7.43 0.72 -10.21
N LEU A 100 -6.38 1.18 -9.52
CA LEU A 100 -5.93 2.57 -9.58
C LEU A 100 -5.19 2.89 -10.88
N LEU A 101 -4.48 1.90 -11.45
CA LEU A 101 -3.72 2.06 -12.70
C LEU A 101 -4.60 2.04 -13.95
N VAL A 102 -5.82 1.50 -13.85
CA VAL A 102 -6.81 1.44 -14.95
C VAL A 102 -8.03 2.33 -14.68
N ASP A 103 -7.89 3.31 -13.81
CA ASP A 103 -8.89 4.34 -13.49
C ASP A 103 -10.24 3.80 -12.98
N TYR A 104 -10.23 2.62 -12.36
CA TYR A 104 -11.44 2.05 -11.78
C TYR A 104 -11.74 2.64 -10.41
N GLN A 105 -12.72 3.53 -10.36
CA GLN A 105 -13.05 4.32 -9.16
C GLN A 105 -13.84 3.57 -8.08
N CYS A 106 -14.49 2.46 -8.41
CA CYS A 106 -15.32 1.70 -7.45
C CYS A 106 -14.50 0.64 -6.72
N TYR A 107 -13.32 1.01 -6.24
CA TYR A 107 -12.43 0.12 -5.48
C TYR A 107 -12.83 0.05 -3.99
N ASP A 108 -12.22 -0.87 -3.27
CA ASP A 108 -12.47 -1.12 -1.85
C ASP A 108 -11.15 -1.31 -1.06
N TYR A 109 -11.23 -1.97 0.08
CA TYR A 109 -10.09 -2.30 0.94
C TYR A 109 -8.98 -3.09 0.22
N SER A 110 -9.27 -3.70 -0.93
CA SER A 110 -8.28 -4.49 -1.71
C SER A 110 -7.07 -3.69 -2.14
N VAL A 111 -7.20 -2.37 -2.31
CA VAL A 111 -6.05 -1.48 -2.62
C VAL A 111 -4.97 -1.52 -1.54
N ASP A 112 -5.38 -1.63 -0.26
CA ASP A 112 -4.46 -1.75 0.87
C ASP A 112 -3.82 -3.14 0.92
N ILE A 113 -4.58 -4.18 0.59
CA ILE A 113 -4.08 -5.57 0.53
C ILE A 113 -3.08 -5.72 -0.63
N TRP A 114 -3.28 -5.01 -1.74
CA TRP A 114 -2.28 -4.93 -2.80
C TRP A 114 -0.97 -4.31 -2.30
N GLY A 115 -1.03 -3.15 -1.64
CA GLY A 115 0.16 -2.48 -1.04
C GLY A 115 0.87 -3.38 -0.03
N PHE A 116 0.11 -4.12 0.79
CA PHE A 116 0.63 -5.18 1.67
C PHE A 116 1.36 -6.25 0.86
N GLY A 117 0.77 -6.77 -0.21
CA GLY A 117 1.36 -7.80 -1.08
C GLY A 117 2.66 -7.34 -1.73
N VAL A 118 2.73 -6.11 -2.23
CA VAL A 118 3.94 -5.52 -2.81
C VAL A 118 5.04 -5.34 -1.74
N THR A 119 4.68 -4.92 -0.53
CA THR A 119 5.61 -4.81 0.61
C THR A 119 6.14 -6.19 0.99
N MET A 120 5.28 -7.20 1.06
CA MET A 120 5.65 -8.59 1.33
C MET A 120 6.61 -9.13 0.26
N ALA A 121 6.29 -8.92 -1.02
CA ALA A 121 7.15 -9.35 -2.12
C ALA A 121 8.54 -8.68 -2.04
N GLY A 122 8.57 -7.38 -1.73
CA GLY A 122 9.83 -6.65 -1.51
C GLY A 122 10.68 -7.25 -0.40
N LEU A 123 10.07 -7.65 0.71
CA LEU A 123 10.76 -8.33 1.83
C LEU A 123 11.28 -9.72 1.43
N ILE A 124 10.44 -10.55 0.82
CA ILE A 124 10.78 -11.95 0.49
C ILE A 124 11.87 -12.03 -0.59
N PHE A 125 11.77 -11.17 -1.61
CA PHE A 125 12.69 -11.19 -2.76
C PHE A 125 13.85 -10.19 -2.61
N HIS A 126 13.97 -9.51 -1.47
CA HIS A 126 15.00 -8.50 -1.20
C HIS A 126 15.10 -7.45 -2.31
N LYS A 127 13.97 -7.03 -2.86
CA LYS A 127 13.87 -6.11 -4.00
C LYS A 127 12.84 -5.02 -3.74
N MET A 128 13.30 -3.78 -3.60
CA MET A 128 12.43 -2.63 -3.37
C MET A 128 12.81 -1.45 -4.27
N PRO A 129 11.86 -0.89 -5.02
CA PRO A 129 10.48 -1.35 -5.18
C PRO A 129 10.41 -2.68 -5.93
N PHE A 130 9.45 -3.56 -5.59
CA PHE A 130 9.29 -4.86 -6.25
C PHE A 130 8.87 -4.68 -7.72
N PHE A 131 7.84 -3.87 -7.96
CA PHE A 131 7.49 -3.39 -9.28
C PHE A 131 8.06 -1.98 -9.49
N LYS A 132 8.80 -1.76 -10.57
CA LYS A 132 9.41 -0.47 -10.90
C LYS A 132 8.98 -0.06 -12.31
N GLY A 133 8.00 0.83 -12.40
CA GLY A 133 7.51 1.45 -13.62
C GLY A 133 7.70 2.98 -13.60
N ASN A 134 7.79 3.57 -14.78
CA ASN A 134 8.00 5.00 -14.97
C ASN A 134 6.66 5.78 -14.98
N ASP A 135 5.60 5.12 -15.42
CA ASP A 135 4.22 5.62 -15.49
C ASP A 135 3.23 4.49 -15.19
N ASP A 136 1.94 4.77 -15.24
CA ASP A 136 0.90 3.80 -14.89
C ASP A 136 0.81 2.66 -15.92
N PHE A 137 1.08 2.92 -17.21
CA PHE A 137 1.14 1.90 -18.25
C PHE A 137 2.34 0.95 -18.05
N ASP A 138 3.53 1.50 -17.81
CA ASP A 138 4.73 0.71 -17.51
C ASP A 138 4.55 -0.10 -16.22
N MET A 139 3.84 0.45 -15.21
CA MET A 139 3.47 -0.31 -14.00
C MET A 139 2.61 -1.51 -14.34
N VAL A 140 1.54 -1.37 -15.14
CA VAL A 140 0.70 -2.49 -15.58
C VAL A 140 1.54 -3.54 -16.32
N SER A 141 2.42 -3.10 -17.24
CA SER A 141 3.34 -3.98 -17.97
C SER A 141 4.26 -4.77 -17.03
N LYS A 142 4.86 -4.12 -16.01
CA LYS A 142 5.71 -4.80 -15.02
C LYS A 142 4.94 -5.78 -14.14
N ILE A 143 3.72 -5.44 -13.77
CA ILE A 143 2.86 -6.29 -12.95
C ILE A 143 2.43 -7.53 -13.75
N THR A 144 1.97 -7.35 -14.99
CA THR A 144 1.50 -8.44 -15.85
C THR A 144 2.64 -9.34 -16.31
N ALA A 145 3.87 -8.81 -16.45
CA ALA A 145 5.06 -9.63 -16.71
C ALA A 145 5.36 -10.64 -15.59
N VAL A 146 4.97 -10.35 -14.35
CA VAL A 146 5.19 -11.23 -13.19
C VAL A 146 3.96 -12.10 -12.90
N LEU A 147 2.76 -11.52 -12.92
CA LEU A 147 1.52 -12.19 -12.52
C LEU A 147 0.77 -12.85 -13.69
N GLY A 148 1.21 -12.60 -14.92
CA GLY A 148 0.52 -13.04 -16.14
C GLY A 148 -0.57 -12.06 -16.57
N THR A 149 -0.99 -12.20 -17.83
CA THR A 149 -1.98 -11.32 -18.46
C THR A 149 -3.42 -11.82 -18.33
N ASP A 150 -3.62 -13.14 -18.17
CA ASP A 150 -4.96 -13.73 -18.13
C ASP A 150 -5.84 -13.17 -17.01
N GLY A 151 -5.26 -13.01 -15.81
CA GLY A 151 -5.95 -12.42 -14.66
C GLY A 151 -6.32 -10.96 -14.92
N PHE A 152 -5.43 -10.23 -15.55
CA PHE A 152 -5.64 -8.83 -15.92
C PHE A 152 -6.80 -8.67 -16.90
N TYR A 153 -6.81 -9.40 -18.03
CA TYR A 153 -7.89 -9.32 -19.00
C TYR A 153 -9.23 -9.80 -18.43
N LYS A 154 -9.24 -10.82 -17.58
CA LYS A 154 -10.46 -11.24 -16.86
C LYS A 154 -10.99 -10.14 -15.95
N TYR A 155 -10.08 -9.40 -15.28
CA TYR A 155 -10.45 -8.27 -14.44
C TYR A 155 -11.10 -7.14 -15.27
N LEU A 156 -10.47 -6.72 -16.38
CA LEU A 156 -11.00 -5.71 -17.27
C LEU A 156 -12.40 -6.08 -17.79
N SER A 157 -12.54 -7.33 -18.27
CA SER A 157 -13.82 -7.83 -18.79
C SER A 157 -14.91 -7.86 -17.70
N LYS A 158 -14.56 -8.31 -16.49
CA LYS A 158 -15.50 -8.40 -15.36
C LYS A 158 -16.12 -7.05 -14.99
N TYR A 159 -15.32 -5.99 -15.05
CA TYR A 159 -15.74 -4.65 -14.63
C TYR A 159 -16.05 -3.70 -15.79
N GLY A 160 -16.00 -4.19 -17.04
CA GLY A 160 -16.26 -3.40 -18.24
C GLY A 160 -15.28 -2.24 -18.41
N ILE A 161 -14.02 -2.45 -18.07
CA ILE A 161 -12.98 -1.43 -18.15
C ILE A 161 -12.38 -1.45 -19.56
N GLU A 162 -12.49 -0.34 -20.26
CA GLU A 162 -11.81 -0.11 -21.54
C GLU A 162 -10.52 0.64 -21.27
N LEU A 163 -9.40 0.07 -21.75
CA LEU A 163 -8.11 0.74 -21.66
C LEU A 163 -8.04 1.85 -22.72
N ASN A 164 -7.60 3.03 -22.33
CA ASN A 164 -7.33 4.10 -23.28
C ASN A 164 -6.16 3.68 -24.17
N PRO A 165 -6.28 3.76 -25.51
CA PRO A 165 -5.22 3.38 -26.42
C PRO A 165 -4.05 4.39 -26.52
N GLU A 166 -4.12 5.54 -25.79
CA GLU A 166 -3.07 6.57 -25.78
C GLU A 166 -1.99 6.31 -24.72
#